data_cdce829904a377513881d24b4c506d2b
#
_entry.id   cdce829904a377513881d24b4c506d2b
#
_cell.length_a   1.000
_cell.length_b   1.000
_cell.length_c   1.000
_cell.angle_alpha   90.00
_cell.angle_beta   90.00
_cell.angle_gamma   90.00
#
_symmetry.space_group_name_H-M   'P 1'
#
loop_
_entity.id
_entity.type
_entity.pdbx_description
1 polymer ?
#
loop_
_entity_poly.entity_id
_entity_poly.type
_entity_poly.pdbx_seq_one_letter_code
_entity_poly.pdbx_strand_id
1 'polypeptide(L)'
;YYLNNTSNTKTAPNENYAREFFELFTIGKGPQIGVGNYTTYTEADVVQAARVLTGFRRLNTRTIIDPDTSLPKGYNVFSLHHTSAKTFSSAFNNTVIAAATNDAGMDTELNAFVNMIFNQQATAKNICRKMYIYFVKGTITPEVETDIITPLALEFYNNGYEIAPIIRKLLESKHFYDLDDSDSTNETIGGMIKSPLNQLSEICTFLKATISDPNTSAYDYYYKFWSLFVYNSFLTGSNMMLFNPENVAGHPAYYQAPGFDKNWISATNLISRYRLGESLLDGINRISGNATIITKINISNVVRYGNIITVANDPFILTSELCNALFAQNPDANRVNYFMSTFLLQGMASFYWTNAWDDYIATGVNSVVESRLKLLVTNILRAPESQMF
;
A
#
# COMPACT_ATOMS: atom_id res chain seq x y z
N TYR A 1 12.42 19.67 -3.78
CA TYR A 1 13.43 18.66 -3.51
C TYR A 1 13.38 17.49 -4.45
N TYR A 2 12.19 16.94 -4.64
CA TYR A 2 11.99 15.76 -5.47
C TYR A 2 12.57 16.01 -6.85
N LEU A 3 13.48 15.13 -7.27
CA LEU A 3 14.18 15.18 -8.55
C LEU A 3 14.82 16.54 -8.88
N ASN A 4 15.26 17.26 -7.86
CA ASN A 4 15.99 18.52 -8.01
C ASN A 4 15.23 19.66 -8.72
N ASN A 5 13.89 19.63 -8.79
CA ASN A 5 13.16 20.71 -9.46
C ASN A 5 13.43 22.10 -8.85
N THR A 6 13.77 22.18 -7.56
CA THR A 6 14.16 23.44 -6.92
C THR A 6 15.46 24.04 -7.45
N SER A 7 16.26 23.28 -8.20
CA SER A 7 17.49 23.76 -8.88
C SER A 7 17.26 24.01 -10.38
N ASN A 8 16.03 23.81 -10.88
CA ASN A 8 15.68 23.97 -12.28
C ASN A 8 15.73 25.46 -12.69
N THR A 9 16.52 25.80 -13.71
CA THR A 9 16.72 27.17 -14.20
C THR A 9 16.62 27.24 -15.73
N LYS A 10 16.37 28.44 -16.28
CA LYS A 10 16.30 28.68 -17.71
C LYS A 10 17.57 28.31 -18.49
N THR A 11 18.72 28.35 -17.84
CA THR A 11 20.01 28.00 -18.44
C THR A 11 20.32 26.52 -18.40
N ALA A 12 19.64 25.77 -17.51
CA ALA A 12 19.78 24.34 -17.36
C ALA A 12 18.42 23.74 -16.95
N PRO A 13 17.45 23.65 -17.90
CA PRO A 13 16.16 23.02 -17.62
C PRO A 13 16.33 21.56 -17.20
N ASN A 14 15.68 21.18 -16.11
CA ASN A 14 15.77 19.84 -15.53
C ASN A 14 14.63 18.96 -16.08
N GLU A 15 14.96 18.07 -16.99
CA GLU A 15 14.00 17.16 -17.62
C GLU A 15 13.55 16.02 -16.70
N ASN A 16 14.32 15.72 -15.65
CA ASN A 16 14.06 14.57 -14.77
C ASN A 16 12.69 14.69 -14.07
N TYR A 17 12.44 15.85 -13.45
CA TYR A 17 11.15 16.09 -12.80
C TYR A 17 10.01 16.19 -13.84
N ALA A 18 10.26 16.79 -14.99
CA ALA A 18 9.27 16.92 -16.07
C ALA A 18 8.85 15.54 -16.61
N ARG A 19 9.81 14.63 -16.79
CA ARG A 19 9.56 13.26 -17.22
C ARG A 19 8.72 12.49 -16.20
N GLU A 20 9.12 12.53 -14.94
CA GLU A 20 8.36 11.86 -13.89
C GLU A 20 6.97 12.48 -13.68
N PHE A 21 6.83 13.79 -13.93
CA PHE A 21 5.52 14.44 -13.90
C PHE A 21 4.57 13.85 -14.93
N PHE A 22 5.03 13.56 -16.13
CA PHE A 22 4.23 12.86 -17.14
C PHE A 22 4.04 11.39 -16.79
N GLU A 23 5.11 10.66 -16.48
CA GLU A 23 5.08 9.21 -16.35
C GLU A 23 4.40 8.72 -15.07
N LEU A 24 4.81 9.28 -13.93
CA LEU A 24 4.36 8.79 -12.64
C LEU A 24 3.10 9.47 -12.13
N PHE A 25 2.97 10.77 -12.37
CA PHE A 25 1.94 11.54 -11.67
C PHE A 25 0.72 11.86 -12.51
N THR A 26 0.83 11.84 -13.85
CA THR A 26 -0.26 12.30 -14.71
C THR A 26 -0.57 11.33 -15.85
N ILE A 27 -0.17 11.66 -17.09
CA ILE A 27 -0.66 11.01 -18.31
C ILE A 27 -0.17 9.57 -18.50
N GLY A 28 0.98 9.21 -17.89
CA GLY A 28 1.59 7.90 -18.02
C GLY A 28 2.24 7.64 -19.39
N LYS A 29 3.06 6.60 -19.47
CA LYS A 29 3.58 6.09 -20.74
C LYS A 29 2.50 5.37 -21.52
N GLY A 30 2.23 5.84 -22.72
CA GLY A 30 1.49 5.09 -23.72
C GLY A 30 2.38 4.10 -24.48
N PRO A 31 1.85 3.41 -25.51
CA PRO A 31 2.65 2.65 -26.45
C PRO A 31 3.81 3.47 -27.02
N GLN A 32 4.98 2.85 -27.09
CA GLN A 32 6.16 3.50 -27.65
C GLN A 32 6.07 3.56 -29.18
N ILE A 33 6.30 4.75 -29.75
CA ILE A 33 6.27 5.00 -31.19
C ILE A 33 7.63 5.40 -31.79
N GLY A 34 8.65 5.55 -30.95
CA GLY A 34 10.02 5.86 -31.29
C GLY A 34 10.91 5.91 -30.04
N VAL A 35 12.22 6.07 -30.20
CA VAL A 35 13.12 6.18 -29.05
C VAL A 35 12.74 7.39 -28.20
N GLY A 36 12.34 7.14 -26.94
CA GLY A 36 11.85 8.16 -26.00
C GLY A 36 10.49 8.78 -26.34
N ASN A 37 9.86 8.40 -27.46
CA ASN A 37 8.56 8.92 -27.88
C ASN A 37 7.45 7.89 -27.65
N TYR A 38 6.36 8.36 -27.06
CA TYR A 38 5.18 7.57 -26.74
C TYR A 38 3.92 8.21 -27.37
N THR A 39 2.84 7.47 -27.44
CA THR A 39 1.57 8.01 -27.93
C THR A 39 1.00 9.10 -27.03
N THR A 40 1.41 9.14 -25.75
CA THR A 40 0.94 10.10 -24.75
C THR A 40 1.79 11.35 -24.63
N TYR A 41 3.09 11.28 -24.94
CA TYR A 41 4.03 12.41 -24.96
C TYR A 41 5.31 12.04 -25.73
N THR A 42 6.09 13.04 -26.10
CA THR A 42 7.38 12.90 -26.80
C THR A 42 8.53 13.49 -25.96
N GLU A 43 9.78 13.18 -26.32
CA GLU A 43 10.95 13.83 -25.71
C GLU A 43 10.91 15.36 -25.87
N ALA A 44 10.41 15.87 -26.99
CA ALA A 44 10.22 17.31 -27.17
C ALA A 44 9.25 17.91 -26.15
N ASP A 45 8.20 17.16 -25.77
CA ASP A 45 7.26 17.59 -24.72
C ASP A 45 7.91 17.64 -23.35
N VAL A 46 8.78 16.67 -23.04
CA VAL A 46 9.57 16.67 -21.78
C VAL A 46 10.45 17.91 -21.69
N VAL A 47 11.12 18.29 -22.78
CA VAL A 47 11.93 19.52 -22.83
C VAL A 47 11.06 20.76 -22.60
N GLN A 48 9.87 20.85 -23.21
CA GLN A 48 8.97 22.00 -22.98
C GLN A 48 8.44 22.02 -21.54
N ALA A 49 8.06 20.87 -20.99
CA ALA A 49 7.63 20.76 -19.60
C ALA A 49 8.74 21.16 -18.62
N ALA A 50 9.99 20.77 -18.87
CA ALA A 50 11.14 21.19 -18.07
C ALA A 50 11.31 22.71 -18.06
N ARG A 51 11.05 23.37 -19.22
CA ARG A 51 11.08 24.85 -19.34
C ARG A 51 9.94 25.53 -18.58
N VAL A 52 8.71 24.98 -18.60
CA VAL A 52 7.60 25.46 -17.75
C VAL A 52 7.99 25.40 -16.27
N LEU A 53 8.64 24.33 -15.85
CA LEU A 53 8.97 24.05 -14.46
C LEU A 53 10.22 24.80 -13.94
N THR A 54 10.85 25.67 -14.74
CA THR A 54 12.00 26.47 -14.31
C THR A 54 11.61 27.60 -13.36
N GLY A 55 12.50 27.98 -12.45
CA GLY A 55 12.37 29.17 -11.59
C GLY A 55 11.52 28.98 -10.33
N PHE A 56 10.89 27.82 -10.11
CA PHE A 56 10.18 27.52 -8.87
C PHE A 56 11.15 27.15 -7.76
N ARG A 57 11.02 27.79 -6.59
CA ARG A 57 11.93 27.66 -5.45
C ARG A 57 11.16 27.32 -4.18
N ARG A 58 11.85 26.70 -3.24
CA ARG A 58 11.35 26.46 -1.88
C ARG A 58 11.74 27.59 -0.94
N LEU A 59 10.93 27.84 0.05
CA LEU A 59 11.35 28.60 1.21
C LEU A 59 12.13 27.70 2.19
N ASN A 60 13.18 28.22 2.79
CA ASN A 60 13.95 27.49 3.79
C ASN A 60 13.16 27.26 5.09
N THR A 61 12.25 28.18 5.39
CA THR A 61 11.34 28.05 6.53
C THR A 61 10.05 27.34 6.11
N ARG A 62 9.61 26.39 6.92
CA ARG A 62 8.33 25.69 6.74
C ARG A 62 7.16 26.38 7.43
N THR A 63 7.38 27.54 8.04
CA THR A 63 6.35 28.29 8.76
C THR A 63 5.45 29.12 7.86
N ILE A 64 5.86 29.35 6.60
CA ILE A 64 5.02 30.01 5.61
C ILE A 64 4.18 28.96 4.92
N ILE A 65 2.89 28.98 5.24
CA ILE A 65 1.91 27.99 4.80
C ILE A 65 1.03 28.61 3.73
N ASP A 66 0.72 27.83 2.70
CA ASP A 66 -0.30 28.15 1.73
C ASP A 66 -1.69 28.04 2.39
N PRO A 67 -2.54 29.09 2.33
CA PRO A 67 -3.82 29.10 3.05
C PRO A 67 -4.84 28.08 2.51
N ASP A 68 -4.75 27.75 1.23
CA ASP A 68 -5.72 26.85 0.58
C ASP A 68 -5.38 25.37 0.83
N THR A 69 -4.07 25.06 0.86
CA THR A 69 -3.61 23.66 0.98
C THR A 69 -3.11 23.29 2.37
N SER A 70 -2.86 24.26 3.24
CA SER A 70 -2.19 24.10 4.55
C SER A 70 -0.79 23.48 4.46
N LEU A 71 -0.16 23.53 3.30
CA LEU A 71 1.18 22.99 3.05
C LEU A 71 2.23 24.10 3.01
N PRO A 72 3.51 23.79 3.30
CA PRO A 72 4.60 24.76 3.16
C PRO A 72 4.69 25.31 1.74
N LYS A 73 4.69 26.64 1.61
CA LYS A 73 4.66 27.33 0.33
C LYS A 73 6.06 27.48 -0.28
N GLY A 74 6.14 27.36 -1.62
CA GLY A 74 7.27 27.78 -2.42
C GLY A 74 7.16 29.26 -2.85
N TYR A 75 8.07 29.69 -3.71
CA TYR A 75 8.01 31.00 -4.35
C TYR A 75 8.57 30.96 -5.79
N ASN A 76 8.14 31.90 -6.59
CA ASN A 76 8.54 32.05 -7.98
C ASN A 76 9.75 32.99 -8.08
N VAL A 77 10.64 32.71 -9.03
CA VAL A 77 11.79 33.56 -9.39
C VAL A 77 11.85 33.71 -10.89
N PHE A 78 11.18 34.74 -11.41
CA PHE A 78 11.05 34.97 -12.84
C PHE A 78 12.41 35.14 -13.55
N SER A 79 13.42 35.73 -12.91
CA SER A 79 14.76 35.84 -13.49
C SER A 79 15.44 34.50 -13.79
N LEU A 80 14.99 33.41 -13.18
CA LEU A 80 15.44 32.03 -13.42
C LEU A 80 14.48 31.23 -14.30
N HIS A 81 13.33 31.81 -14.66
CA HIS A 81 12.32 31.16 -15.47
C HIS A 81 12.62 31.30 -16.98
N HIS A 82 12.19 30.30 -17.77
CA HIS A 82 12.37 30.29 -19.22
C HIS A 82 11.28 31.13 -19.90
N THR A 83 11.68 32.20 -20.59
CA THR A 83 10.80 33.28 -21.06
C THR A 83 10.35 33.15 -22.53
N SER A 84 10.41 31.98 -23.14
CA SER A 84 9.80 31.74 -24.47
C SER A 84 8.48 30.98 -24.34
N ALA A 85 7.59 31.11 -25.31
CA ALA A 85 6.42 30.24 -25.40
C ALA A 85 6.83 28.76 -25.51
N LYS A 86 6.01 27.86 -24.98
CA LYS A 86 6.25 26.42 -24.97
C LYS A 86 5.24 25.74 -25.89
N THR A 87 5.75 25.10 -26.95
CA THR A 87 4.93 24.40 -27.93
C THR A 87 5.03 22.91 -27.71
N PHE A 88 3.92 22.26 -27.43
CA PHE A 88 3.79 20.83 -27.23
C PHE A 88 3.38 20.13 -28.52
N SER A 89 3.64 18.83 -28.59
CA SER A 89 3.39 17.98 -29.76
C SER A 89 1.89 17.74 -30.03
N SER A 90 1.62 16.99 -31.09
CA SER A 90 0.26 16.52 -31.43
C SER A 90 -0.35 15.63 -30.34
N ALA A 91 0.44 15.00 -29.45
CA ALA A 91 -0.05 14.30 -28.26
C ALA A 91 -0.83 15.23 -27.33
N PHE A 92 -0.51 16.52 -27.34
CA PHE A 92 -1.22 17.59 -26.63
C PHE A 92 -1.93 18.56 -27.57
N ASN A 93 -2.41 18.08 -28.72
CA ASN A 93 -3.15 18.86 -29.71
C ASN A 93 -2.36 20.08 -30.22
N ASN A 94 -1.04 20.02 -30.29
CA ASN A 94 -0.14 21.13 -30.68
C ASN A 94 -0.36 22.39 -29.82
N THR A 95 -0.65 22.21 -28.53
CA THR A 95 -0.93 23.31 -27.61
C THR A 95 0.30 24.22 -27.46
N VAL A 96 0.07 25.53 -27.55
CA VAL A 96 1.08 26.55 -27.28
C VAL A 96 0.73 27.26 -25.98
N ILE A 97 1.61 27.19 -25.01
CA ILE A 97 1.50 27.92 -23.73
C ILE A 97 2.29 29.22 -23.86
N ALA A 98 1.62 30.34 -23.62
CA ALA A 98 2.25 31.66 -23.70
C ALA A 98 3.32 31.80 -22.60
N ALA A 99 4.38 32.55 -22.93
CA ALA A 99 5.46 32.81 -21.98
C ALA A 99 5.01 33.67 -20.80
N ALA A 100 5.46 33.35 -19.60
CA ALA A 100 5.35 34.20 -18.45
C ALA A 100 6.17 35.49 -18.65
N THR A 101 5.70 36.62 -18.07
CA THR A 101 6.35 37.93 -18.15
C THR A 101 6.78 38.45 -16.76
N ASN A 102 6.37 37.76 -15.69
CA ASN A 102 6.69 38.09 -14.28
C ASN A 102 6.40 36.86 -13.38
N ASP A 103 6.62 36.98 -12.09
CA ASP A 103 6.39 35.89 -11.13
C ASP A 103 4.94 35.40 -11.11
N ALA A 104 3.95 36.28 -11.19
CA ALA A 104 2.53 35.89 -11.27
C ALA A 104 2.19 35.19 -12.59
N GLY A 105 2.84 35.60 -13.69
CA GLY A 105 2.72 34.94 -15.00
C GLY A 105 3.24 33.51 -14.99
N MET A 106 4.20 33.17 -14.14
CA MET A 106 4.69 31.80 -13.97
C MET A 106 3.59 30.87 -13.45
N ASP A 107 2.74 31.33 -12.52
CA ASP A 107 1.62 30.55 -12.00
C ASP A 107 0.55 30.34 -13.11
N THR A 108 0.30 31.37 -13.92
CA THR A 108 -0.61 31.26 -15.07
C THR A 108 -0.09 30.25 -16.10
N GLU A 109 1.20 30.26 -16.40
CA GLU A 109 1.84 29.30 -17.30
C GLU A 109 1.80 27.87 -16.73
N LEU A 110 2.08 27.69 -15.44
CA LEU A 110 1.98 26.40 -14.76
C LEU A 110 0.55 25.86 -14.78
N ASN A 111 -0.45 26.70 -14.50
CA ASN A 111 -1.85 26.32 -14.56
C ASN A 111 -2.27 25.91 -15.97
N ALA A 112 -1.83 26.62 -17.00
CA ALA A 112 -2.08 26.25 -18.38
C ALA A 112 -1.46 24.89 -18.74
N PHE A 113 -0.26 24.61 -18.24
CA PHE A 113 0.43 23.33 -18.42
C PHE A 113 -0.32 22.19 -17.73
N VAL A 114 -0.71 22.37 -16.48
CA VAL A 114 -1.49 21.36 -15.74
C VAL A 114 -2.82 21.10 -16.42
N ASN A 115 -3.56 22.15 -16.79
CA ASN A 115 -4.85 22.02 -17.50
C ASN A 115 -4.71 21.30 -18.84
N MET A 116 -3.65 21.58 -19.61
CA MET A 116 -3.36 20.87 -20.87
C MET A 116 -3.26 19.35 -20.64
N ILE A 117 -2.60 18.92 -19.57
CA ILE A 117 -2.42 17.50 -19.23
C ILE A 117 -3.73 16.87 -18.77
N PHE A 118 -4.49 17.56 -17.91
CA PHE A 118 -5.77 17.06 -17.40
C PHE A 118 -6.88 17.07 -18.46
N ASN A 119 -6.74 17.82 -19.54
CA ASN A 119 -7.60 17.75 -20.72
C ASN A 119 -7.34 16.51 -21.58
N GLN A 120 -6.35 15.67 -21.25
CA GLN A 120 -6.12 14.41 -21.95
C GLN A 120 -6.81 13.25 -21.22
N GLN A 121 -7.71 12.54 -21.89
CA GLN A 121 -8.37 11.35 -21.33
C GLN A 121 -7.37 10.27 -20.89
N ALA A 122 -6.19 10.22 -21.49
CA ALA A 122 -5.10 9.34 -21.08
C ALA A 122 -4.67 9.57 -19.64
N THR A 123 -4.76 10.81 -19.11
CA THR A 123 -4.51 11.12 -17.70
C THR A 123 -5.50 10.40 -16.79
N ALA A 124 -6.80 10.50 -17.08
CA ALA A 124 -7.83 9.78 -16.32
C ALA A 124 -7.65 8.26 -16.38
N LYS A 125 -7.33 7.72 -17.58
CA LYS A 125 -7.04 6.27 -17.72
C LYS A 125 -5.85 5.81 -16.89
N ASN A 126 -4.74 6.56 -16.92
CA ASN A 126 -3.56 6.19 -16.13
C ASN A 126 -3.86 6.20 -14.63
N ILE A 127 -4.60 7.19 -14.14
CA ILE A 127 -4.97 7.27 -12.73
C ILE A 127 -5.93 6.12 -12.36
N CYS A 128 -6.94 5.82 -13.18
CA CYS A 128 -7.85 4.69 -12.95
C CYS A 128 -7.13 3.34 -12.95
N ARG A 129 -6.17 3.11 -13.86
CA ARG A 129 -5.33 1.90 -13.83
C ARG A 129 -4.55 1.77 -12.52
N LYS A 130 -4.01 2.87 -12.01
CA LYS A 130 -3.30 2.87 -10.72
C LYS A 130 -4.23 2.57 -9.55
N MET A 131 -5.45 3.13 -9.55
CA MET A 131 -6.47 2.79 -8.55
C MET A 131 -6.83 1.31 -8.62
N TYR A 132 -7.04 0.78 -9.82
CA TYR A 132 -7.34 -0.65 -10.02
C TYR A 132 -6.22 -1.56 -9.50
N ILE A 133 -4.97 -1.29 -9.88
CA ILE A 133 -3.79 -2.06 -9.43
C ILE A 133 -3.63 -2.00 -7.91
N TYR A 134 -3.97 -0.87 -7.31
CA TYR A 134 -3.84 -0.69 -5.86
C TYR A 134 -4.95 -1.38 -5.05
N PHE A 135 -6.19 -1.37 -5.55
CA PHE A 135 -7.35 -1.83 -4.78
C PHE A 135 -7.89 -3.20 -5.21
N VAL A 136 -7.65 -3.63 -6.46
CA VAL A 136 -8.31 -4.82 -7.01
C VAL A 136 -7.32 -5.92 -7.35
N LYS A 137 -6.44 -5.67 -8.35
CA LYS A 137 -5.55 -6.73 -8.85
C LYS A 137 -4.36 -6.14 -9.63
N GLY A 138 -3.18 -6.73 -9.46
CA GLY A 138 -1.96 -6.31 -10.17
C GLY A 138 -1.95 -6.55 -11.68
N THR A 139 -2.94 -7.28 -12.22
CA THR A 139 -3.03 -7.59 -13.65
C THR A 139 -4.26 -6.92 -14.26
N ILE A 140 -4.07 -6.16 -15.35
CA ILE A 140 -5.14 -5.57 -16.16
C ILE A 140 -5.18 -6.34 -17.48
N THR A 141 -6.24 -7.12 -17.70
CA THR A 141 -6.48 -7.81 -18.97
C THR A 141 -7.10 -6.84 -20.00
N PRO A 142 -7.11 -7.18 -21.30
CA PRO A 142 -7.80 -6.37 -22.31
C PRO A 142 -9.29 -6.13 -22.00
N GLU A 143 -9.97 -7.11 -21.42
CA GLU A 143 -11.37 -7.03 -20.99
C GLU A 143 -11.51 -6.03 -19.83
N VAL A 144 -10.67 -6.12 -18.80
CA VAL A 144 -10.65 -5.16 -17.69
C VAL A 144 -10.37 -3.74 -18.20
N GLU A 145 -9.43 -3.59 -19.14
CA GLU A 145 -9.14 -2.27 -19.74
C GLU A 145 -10.36 -1.69 -20.46
N THR A 146 -11.11 -2.54 -21.18
CA THR A 146 -12.26 -2.12 -21.99
C THR A 146 -13.51 -1.88 -21.15
N ASP A 147 -13.83 -2.84 -20.25
CA ASP A 147 -15.12 -2.90 -19.59
C ASP A 147 -15.13 -2.21 -18.22
N ILE A 148 -13.96 -2.07 -17.59
CA ILE A 148 -13.81 -1.45 -16.28
C ILE A 148 -13.05 -0.11 -16.36
N ILE A 149 -11.79 -0.13 -16.83
CA ILE A 149 -10.92 1.04 -16.78
C ILE A 149 -11.43 2.16 -17.68
N THR A 150 -11.80 1.84 -18.91
CA THR A 150 -12.22 2.86 -19.91
C THR A 150 -13.50 3.60 -19.49
N PRO A 151 -14.60 2.93 -19.07
CA PRO A 151 -15.79 3.62 -18.59
C PRO A 151 -15.53 4.43 -17.31
N LEU A 152 -14.77 3.84 -16.36
CA LEU A 152 -14.42 4.50 -15.11
C LEU A 152 -13.59 5.78 -15.36
N ALA A 153 -12.63 5.73 -16.28
CA ALA A 153 -11.82 6.87 -16.68
C ALA A 153 -12.61 7.97 -17.39
N LEU A 154 -13.58 7.60 -18.20
CA LEU A 154 -14.48 8.57 -18.84
C LEU A 154 -15.32 9.32 -17.81
N GLU A 155 -15.86 8.61 -16.82
CA GLU A 155 -16.58 9.23 -15.72
C GLU A 155 -15.67 10.13 -14.88
N PHE A 156 -14.46 9.67 -14.56
CA PHE A 156 -13.46 10.43 -13.82
C PHE A 156 -13.06 11.73 -14.52
N TYR A 157 -12.87 11.66 -15.83
CA TYR A 157 -12.62 12.84 -16.66
C TYR A 157 -13.80 13.82 -16.64
N ASN A 158 -15.03 13.32 -16.81
CA ASN A 158 -16.24 14.14 -16.90
C ASN A 158 -16.68 14.76 -15.57
N ASN A 159 -16.35 14.14 -14.43
CA ASN A 159 -16.67 14.67 -13.12
C ASN A 159 -15.61 15.65 -12.57
N GLY A 160 -14.65 16.07 -13.38
CA GLY A 160 -13.59 17.01 -12.98
C GLY A 160 -12.53 16.37 -12.06
N TYR A 161 -12.29 15.08 -12.23
CA TYR A 161 -11.30 14.32 -11.44
C TYR A 161 -11.63 14.19 -9.94
N GLU A 162 -12.91 14.15 -9.59
CA GLU A 162 -13.35 13.82 -8.24
C GLU A 162 -13.09 12.32 -7.94
N ILE A 163 -12.19 12.05 -7.00
CA ILE A 163 -11.66 10.69 -6.73
C ILE A 163 -12.68 9.82 -5.98
N ALA A 164 -13.36 10.38 -4.99
CA ALA A 164 -14.20 9.60 -4.09
C ALA A 164 -15.35 8.84 -4.78
N PRO A 165 -16.09 9.42 -5.75
CA PRO A 165 -17.11 8.67 -6.50
C PRO A 165 -16.53 7.50 -7.29
N ILE A 166 -15.34 7.65 -7.84
CA ILE A 166 -14.68 6.65 -8.68
C ILE A 166 -14.22 5.46 -7.85
N ILE A 167 -13.56 5.72 -6.71
CA ILE A 167 -13.17 4.65 -5.77
C ILE A 167 -14.42 3.92 -5.26
N ARG A 168 -15.47 4.64 -4.87
CA ARG A 168 -16.72 4.02 -4.42
C ARG A 168 -17.29 3.09 -5.49
N LYS A 169 -17.43 3.57 -6.73
CA LYS A 169 -17.95 2.79 -7.84
C LYS A 169 -17.14 1.53 -8.10
N LEU A 170 -15.80 1.63 -8.03
CA LEU A 170 -14.91 0.48 -8.20
C LEU A 170 -15.11 -0.55 -7.07
N LEU A 171 -15.10 -0.12 -5.81
CA LEU A 171 -15.18 -1.00 -4.65
C LEU A 171 -16.59 -1.58 -4.40
N GLU A 172 -17.65 -0.94 -4.89
CA GLU A 172 -19.04 -1.43 -4.80
C GLU A 172 -19.44 -2.26 -6.04
N SER A 173 -18.55 -2.42 -7.03
CA SER A 173 -18.85 -3.16 -8.26
C SER A 173 -18.87 -4.67 -8.02
N LYS A 174 -19.67 -5.39 -8.84
CA LYS A 174 -19.64 -6.87 -8.88
C LYS A 174 -18.24 -7.38 -9.21
N HIS A 175 -17.55 -6.70 -10.09
CA HIS A 175 -16.18 -7.03 -10.50
C HIS A 175 -15.20 -7.04 -9.33
N PHE A 176 -15.34 -6.12 -8.36
CA PHE A 176 -14.48 -6.10 -7.18
C PHE A 176 -14.65 -7.35 -6.29
N TYR A 177 -15.87 -7.91 -6.27
CA TYR A 177 -16.19 -9.11 -5.52
C TYR A 177 -16.13 -10.38 -6.36
N ASP A 178 -15.66 -10.29 -7.63
CA ASP A 178 -15.62 -11.38 -8.60
C ASP A 178 -17.01 -12.03 -8.82
N LEU A 179 -18.05 -11.19 -8.91
CA LEU A 179 -19.46 -11.57 -9.08
C LEU A 179 -20.04 -11.04 -10.40
N ASP A 180 -19.19 -10.72 -11.37
CA ASP A 180 -19.55 -10.12 -12.64
C ASP A 180 -19.94 -11.15 -13.71
N ASP A 181 -19.65 -12.43 -13.49
CA ASP A 181 -20.16 -13.52 -14.31
C ASP A 181 -20.84 -14.64 -13.48
N SER A 182 -21.16 -15.74 -14.10
CA SER A 182 -21.83 -16.89 -13.48
C SER A 182 -20.92 -18.10 -13.25
N ASP A 183 -19.62 -17.99 -13.59
CA ASP A 183 -18.67 -19.07 -13.47
C ASP A 183 -17.91 -19.01 -12.15
N SER A 184 -18.45 -19.62 -11.11
CA SER A 184 -17.84 -19.70 -9.79
C SER A 184 -16.53 -20.53 -9.73
N THR A 185 -16.12 -21.14 -10.85
CA THR A 185 -14.90 -21.97 -10.89
C THR A 185 -13.63 -21.17 -11.18
N ASN A 186 -13.76 -19.95 -11.71
CA ASN A 186 -12.66 -19.06 -12.06
C ASN A 186 -12.47 -17.88 -11.11
N GLU A 187 -13.25 -17.79 -10.05
CA GLU A 187 -13.18 -16.71 -9.05
C GLU A 187 -11.79 -16.59 -8.44
N THR A 188 -11.26 -15.37 -8.47
CA THR A 188 -9.92 -15.06 -7.96
C THR A 188 -10.03 -14.39 -6.60
N ILE A 189 -10.38 -15.15 -5.58
CA ILE A 189 -10.44 -14.66 -4.19
C ILE A 189 -9.02 -14.63 -3.61
N GLY A 190 -8.68 -13.55 -2.88
CA GLY A 190 -7.34 -13.38 -2.31
C GLY A 190 -6.28 -13.08 -3.38
N GLY A 191 -6.61 -12.22 -4.33
CA GLY A 191 -5.75 -11.94 -5.49
C GLY A 191 -4.55 -11.02 -5.23
N MET A 192 -4.47 -10.34 -4.08
CA MET A 192 -3.42 -9.36 -3.78
C MET A 192 -2.63 -9.74 -2.54
N ILE A 193 -1.31 -9.64 -2.63
CA ILE A 193 -0.41 -9.87 -1.51
C ILE A 193 -0.40 -8.62 -0.61
N LYS A 194 -0.66 -8.82 0.69
CA LYS A 194 -0.61 -7.75 1.69
C LYS A 194 0.76 -7.09 1.72
N SER A 195 0.81 -5.77 1.72
CA SER A 195 2.05 -5.07 2.01
C SER A 195 2.54 -5.41 3.43
N PRO A 196 3.83 -5.27 3.72
CA PRO A 196 4.33 -5.49 5.09
C PRO A 196 3.58 -4.66 6.14
N LEU A 197 3.21 -3.42 5.82
CA LEU A 197 2.45 -2.55 6.72
C LEU A 197 1.03 -3.05 6.95
N ASN A 198 0.35 -3.53 5.91
CA ASN A 198 -0.99 -4.14 6.04
C ASN A 198 -0.93 -5.38 6.93
N GLN A 199 0.05 -6.27 6.71
CA GLN A 199 0.24 -7.47 7.51
C GLN A 199 0.47 -7.15 8.99
N LEU A 200 1.34 -6.18 9.29
CA LEU A 200 1.59 -5.73 10.66
C LEU A 200 0.31 -5.17 11.32
N SER A 201 -0.36 -4.27 10.61
CA SER A 201 -1.57 -3.60 11.11
C SER A 201 -2.68 -4.61 11.41
N GLU A 202 -2.92 -5.54 10.48
CA GLU A 202 -3.92 -6.59 10.63
C GLU A 202 -3.63 -7.48 11.84
N ILE A 203 -2.41 -8.04 11.94
CA ILE A 203 -2.04 -8.91 13.04
C ILE A 203 -2.16 -8.19 14.39
N CYS A 204 -1.61 -6.96 14.48
CA CYS A 204 -1.66 -6.20 15.72
C CYS A 204 -3.09 -5.82 16.13
N THR A 205 -3.92 -5.44 15.17
CA THR A 205 -5.30 -5.00 15.45
C THR A 205 -6.21 -6.18 15.73
N PHE A 206 -6.19 -7.20 14.88
CA PHE A 206 -7.07 -8.35 15.00
C PHE A 206 -6.74 -9.19 16.22
N LEU A 207 -5.47 -9.52 16.44
CA LEU A 207 -5.02 -10.31 17.58
C LEU A 207 -4.76 -9.47 18.84
N LYS A 208 -5.19 -8.20 18.88
CA LYS A 208 -5.14 -7.33 20.06
C LYS A 208 -3.74 -7.26 20.69
N ALA A 209 -2.71 -7.03 19.87
CA ALA A 209 -1.34 -6.89 20.39
C ALA A 209 -1.28 -5.77 21.44
N THR A 210 -0.76 -6.09 22.62
CA THR A 210 -0.50 -5.09 23.65
C THR A 210 0.75 -4.33 23.30
N ILE A 211 0.62 -3.01 23.06
CA ILE A 211 1.73 -2.10 22.75
C ILE A 211 1.86 -1.10 23.91
N SER A 212 3.09 -0.78 24.30
CA SER A 212 3.33 0.21 25.37
C SER A 212 2.65 1.55 25.10
N ASP A 213 2.10 2.18 26.14
CA ASP A 213 1.48 3.50 26.02
C ASP A 213 2.57 4.58 25.83
N PRO A 214 2.52 5.39 24.76
CA PRO A 214 3.49 6.45 24.50
C PRO A 214 3.57 7.51 25.59
N ASN A 215 2.48 7.73 26.34
CA ASN A 215 2.43 8.74 27.39
C ASN A 215 3.16 8.29 28.67
N THR A 216 3.20 6.99 28.94
CA THR A 216 3.82 6.42 30.16
C THR A 216 5.15 5.73 29.87
N SER A 217 5.36 5.25 28.65
CA SER A 217 6.52 4.46 28.25
C SER A 217 7.02 4.85 26.85
N ALA A 218 7.27 6.14 26.63
CA ALA A 218 7.65 6.71 25.32
C ALA A 218 8.85 6.00 24.68
N TYR A 219 9.87 5.64 25.48
CA TYR A 219 11.05 4.93 24.97
C TYR A 219 10.67 3.54 24.41
N ASP A 220 9.83 2.78 25.13
CA ASP A 220 9.41 1.45 24.67
C ASP A 220 8.54 1.55 23.43
N TYR A 221 7.65 2.54 23.38
CA TYR A 221 6.77 2.78 22.23
C TYR A 221 7.55 3.24 21.00
N TYR A 222 8.20 4.41 21.06
CA TYR A 222 8.80 5.02 19.87
C TYR A 222 10.10 4.34 19.44
N TYR A 223 10.99 4.02 20.39
CA TYR A 223 12.29 3.48 20.04
C TYR A 223 12.28 1.97 19.91
N LYS A 224 11.79 1.25 20.92
CA LYS A 224 11.87 -0.23 20.89
C LYS A 224 10.86 -0.84 19.95
N PHE A 225 9.59 -0.46 20.05
CA PHE A 225 8.56 -1.04 19.18
C PHE A 225 8.65 -0.47 17.76
N TRP A 226 8.43 0.85 17.57
CA TRP A 226 8.35 1.41 16.23
C TRP A 226 9.69 1.47 15.51
N SER A 227 10.78 1.98 16.14
CA SER A 227 12.06 2.14 15.44
C SER A 227 12.80 0.81 15.28
N LEU A 228 13.05 0.07 16.35
CA LEU A 228 13.87 -1.14 16.28
C LEU A 228 13.10 -2.33 15.72
N PHE A 229 11.93 -2.66 16.28
CA PHE A 229 11.21 -3.86 15.85
C PHE A 229 10.48 -3.63 14.53
N VAL A 230 9.59 -2.63 14.46
CA VAL A 230 8.76 -2.43 13.26
C VAL A 230 9.62 -1.95 12.09
N TYR A 231 10.29 -0.82 12.23
CA TYR A 231 10.99 -0.20 11.10
C TYR A 231 12.26 -0.95 10.72
N ASN A 232 13.23 -1.07 11.65
CA ASN A 232 14.54 -1.64 11.30
C ASN A 232 14.54 -3.16 11.13
N SER A 233 13.72 -3.90 11.89
CA SER A 233 13.70 -5.36 11.78
C SER A 233 12.67 -5.85 10.76
N PHE A 234 11.38 -5.52 10.96
CA PHE A 234 10.32 -6.11 10.14
C PHE A 234 10.15 -5.43 8.78
N LEU A 235 9.92 -4.11 8.74
CA LEU A 235 9.63 -3.42 7.47
C LEU A 235 10.86 -3.41 6.55
N THR A 236 12.02 -3.07 7.06
CA THR A 236 13.27 -3.12 6.27
C THR A 236 13.58 -4.55 5.81
N GLY A 237 13.43 -5.55 6.69
CA GLY A 237 13.60 -6.96 6.35
C GLY A 237 12.56 -7.50 5.36
N SER A 238 11.45 -6.78 5.18
CA SER A 238 10.37 -7.08 4.22
C SER A 238 10.40 -6.17 2.99
N ASN A 239 11.50 -5.48 2.72
CA ASN A 239 11.68 -4.55 1.61
C ASN A 239 10.71 -3.34 1.61
N MET A 240 10.29 -2.88 2.78
CA MET A 240 9.43 -1.71 2.90
C MET A 240 10.05 -0.66 3.83
N MET A 241 10.92 0.18 3.29
CA MET A 241 11.44 1.33 4.04
C MET A 241 10.46 2.51 3.94
N LEU A 242 9.61 2.67 4.97
CA LEU A 242 8.66 3.78 5.03
C LEU A 242 9.38 5.13 4.87
N PHE A 243 8.82 5.99 4.02
CA PHE A 243 9.35 7.34 3.70
C PHE A 243 10.73 7.36 3.02
N ASN A 244 11.30 6.21 2.71
CA ASN A 244 12.58 6.10 2.00
C ASN A 244 12.54 4.94 0.98
N PRO A 245 11.65 4.99 -0.02
CA PRO A 245 11.56 3.94 -1.04
C PRO A 245 12.85 3.84 -1.85
N GLU A 246 13.15 2.66 -2.38
CA GLU A 246 14.37 2.39 -3.15
C GLU A 246 14.44 3.18 -4.46
N ASN A 247 13.30 3.51 -5.03
CA ASN A 247 13.18 4.15 -6.33
C ASN A 247 12.38 5.45 -6.27
N VAL A 248 12.62 6.30 -7.25
CA VAL A 248 11.88 7.54 -7.50
C VAL A 248 10.37 7.30 -7.61
N ALA A 249 9.98 6.18 -8.24
CA ALA A 249 8.57 5.80 -8.39
C ALA A 249 7.93 5.21 -7.11
N GLY A 250 8.70 5.02 -6.06
CA GLY A 250 8.22 4.42 -4.82
C GLY A 250 8.69 2.97 -4.62
N HIS A 251 7.89 2.18 -3.91
CA HIS A 251 8.16 0.74 -3.75
C HIS A 251 7.74 -0.02 -5.01
N PRO A 252 8.58 -0.96 -5.52
CA PRO A 252 8.30 -1.72 -6.75
C PRO A 252 6.92 -2.37 -6.78
N ALA A 253 6.42 -2.83 -5.65
CA ALA A 253 5.11 -3.45 -5.53
C ALA A 253 3.91 -2.55 -5.95
N TYR A 254 4.08 -1.24 -5.97
CA TYR A 254 3.03 -0.31 -6.37
C TYR A 254 3.09 0.14 -7.83
N TYR A 255 4.22 -0.06 -8.51
CA TYR A 255 4.37 0.44 -9.89
C TYR A 255 5.03 -0.51 -10.87
N GLN A 256 5.82 -1.48 -10.40
CA GLN A 256 6.68 -2.29 -11.28
C GLN A 256 5.94 -3.47 -11.89
N ALA A 257 5.57 -3.32 -13.15
CA ALA A 257 5.03 -4.42 -13.95
C ALA A 257 6.14 -5.47 -14.26
N PRO A 258 5.79 -6.74 -14.44
CA PRO A 258 4.47 -7.36 -14.24
C PRO A 258 4.24 -7.83 -12.79
N GLY A 259 5.19 -7.61 -11.90
CA GLY A 259 5.18 -8.18 -10.55
C GLY A 259 4.17 -7.52 -9.62
N PHE A 260 4.09 -6.18 -9.62
CA PHE A 260 3.28 -5.39 -8.71
C PHE A 260 3.34 -5.92 -7.27
N ASP A 261 2.20 -6.19 -6.63
CA ASP A 261 2.08 -6.71 -5.27
C ASP A 261 2.91 -7.99 -5.00
N LYS A 262 3.16 -8.81 -6.02
CA LYS A 262 4.04 -10.00 -5.91
C LYS A 262 5.47 -9.63 -5.52
N ASN A 263 5.90 -8.39 -5.77
CA ASN A 263 7.21 -7.91 -5.31
C ASN A 263 7.32 -7.78 -3.78
N TRP A 264 6.20 -7.90 -3.04
CA TRP A 264 6.25 -8.02 -1.57
C TRP A 264 6.73 -9.38 -1.07
N ILE A 265 6.87 -10.38 -1.95
CA ILE A 265 7.35 -11.72 -1.58
C ILE A 265 8.60 -12.08 -2.38
N SER A 266 9.66 -12.37 -1.66
CA SER A 266 10.90 -12.96 -2.18
C SER A 266 11.42 -13.98 -1.16
N ALA A 267 12.36 -14.82 -1.57
CA ALA A 267 12.98 -15.80 -0.65
C ALA A 267 13.58 -15.16 0.61
N THR A 268 14.11 -13.94 0.48
CA THR A 268 14.74 -13.21 1.58
C THR A 268 13.74 -12.54 2.51
N ASN A 269 12.73 -11.85 1.97
CA ASN A 269 11.78 -11.10 2.80
C ASN A 269 10.68 -11.97 3.40
N LEU A 270 10.40 -13.14 2.84
CA LEU A 270 9.44 -14.11 3.38
C LEU A 270 9.78 -14.52 4.81
N ILE A 271 11.07 -14.62 5.14
CA ILE A 271 11.53 -14.93 6.50
C ILE A 271 11.06 -13.86 7.50
N SER A 272 11.19 -12.58 7.15
CA SER A 272 10.74 -11.47 8.01
C SER A 272 9.22 -11.50 8.18
N ARG A 273 8.48 -11.77 7.11
CA ARG A 273 7.02 -11.89 7.14
C ARG A 273 6.57 -13.03 8.06
N TYR A 274 7.20 -14.19 8.00
CA TYR A 274 6.87 -15.35 8.86
C TYR A 274 7.24 -15.12 10.34
N ARG A 275 8.34 -14.39 10.59
CA ARG A 275 8.78 -14.08 11.96
C ARG A 275 7.93 -13.04 12.67
N LEU A 276 7.16 -12.22 11.93
CA LEU A 276 6.34 -11.18 12.54
C LEU A 276 5.35 -11.74 13.55
N GLY A 277 4.51 -12.71 13.15
CA GLY A 277 3.52 -13.34 14.02
C GLY A 277 4.16 -14.05 15.20
N GLU A 278 5.23 -14.81 14.96
CA GLU A 278 5.99 -15.51 15.99
C GLU A 278 6.56 -14.53 17.03
N SER A 279 7.21 -13.45 16.60
CA SER A 279 7.78 -12.44 17.50
C SER A 279 6.72 -11.76 18.36
N LEU A 280 5.55 -11.47 17.80
CA LEU A 280 4.44 -10.85 18.53
C LEU A 280 3.78 -11.82 19.51
N LEU A 281 3.67 -13.11 19.17
CA LEU A 281 3.13 -14.16 20.05
C LEU A 281 4.10 -14.51 21.18
N ASP A 282 5.40 -14.53 20.93
CA ASP A 282 6.42 -14.78 21.95
C ASP A 282 6.66 -13.58 22.86
N GLY A 283 6.49 -12.41 22.31
CA GLY A 283 6.68 -11.12 22.96
C GLY A 283 8.03 -10.48 22.67
N ILE A 284 8.01 -9.15 22.54
CA ILE A 284 9.20 -8.34 22.26
C ILE A 284 9.74 -7.80 23.57
N ASN A 285 10.99 -8.08 23.86
CA ASN A 285 11.65 -7.66 25.09
C ASN A 285 12.23 -6.25 24.95
N ARG A 286 12.23 -5.49 26.06
CA ARG A 286 12.83 -4.14 26.13
C ARG A 286 14.31 -4.16 25.79
N ILE A 287 15.05 -5.14 26.28
CA ILE A 287 16.48 -5.36 26.04
C ILE A 287 16.68 -6.85 25.80
N SER A 288 17.55 -7.22 24.88
CA SER A 288 17.93 -8.62 24.69
C SER A 288 18.45 -9.22 26.02
N GLY A 289 17.86 -10.33 26.44
CA GLY A 289 18.15 -10.97 27.73
C GLY A 289 17.42 -10.39 28.93
N ASN A 290 16.58 -9.37 28.80
CA ASN A 290 15.73 -8.84 29.87
C ASN A 290 14.33 -9.48 29.79
N ALA A 291 13.77 -9.85 30.96
CA ALA A 291 12.44 -10.44 31.05
C ALA A 291 11.27 -9.45 30.83
N THR A 292 11.54 -8.15 30.72
CA THR A 292 10.48 -7.14 30.49
C THR A 292 9.98 -7.17 29.07
N ILE A 293 8.79 -7.73 28.87
CA ILE A 293 8.08 -7.76 27.60
C ILE A 293 7.35 -6.43 27.40
N ILE A 294 7.60 -5.75 26.30
CA ILE A 294 7.01 -4.44 25.97
C ILE A 294 5.83 -4.52 24.98
N THR A 295 5.76 -5.62 24.26
CA THR A 295 4.69 -5.87 23.26
C THR A 295 4.46 -7.37 23.19
N LYS A 296 3.21 -7.80 23.24
CA LYS A 296 2.85 -9.21 23.12
C LYS A 296 1.40 -9.39 22.66
N ILE A 297 1.16 -10.45 21.90
CA ILE A 297 -0.18 -11.02 21.69
C ILE A 297 -0.38 -12.12 22.74
N ASN A 298 -1.33 -11.90 23.64
CA ASN A 298 -1.78 -12.94 24.60
C ASN A 298 -2.94 -13.70 23.94
N ILE A 299 -2.60 -14.74 23.17
CA ILE A 299 -3.57 -15.40 22.30
C ILE A 299 -4.69 -16.14 23.07
N SER A 300 -4.41 -16.68 24.25
CA SER A 300 -5.47 -17.27 25.08
C SER A 300 -6.50 -16.24 25.54
N ASN A 301 -6.06 -15.01 25.88
CA ASN A 301 -6.96 -13.92 26.21
C ASN A 301 -7.74 -13.41 24.98
N VAL A 302 -7.10 -13.35 23.82
CA VAL A 302 -7.76 -12.97 22.57
C VAL A 302 -8.89 -13.94 22.25
N VAL A 303 -8.66 -15.23 22.35
CA VAL A 303 -9.68 -16.27 22.14
C VAL A 303 -10.78 -16.20 23.20
N ARG A 304 -10.41 -16.00 24.47
CA ARG A 304 -11.39 -15.97 25.58
C ARG A 304 -12.25 -14.72 25.63
N TYR A 305 -11.68 -13.54 25.35
CA TYR A 305 -12.33 -12.25 25.60
C TYR A 305 -12.46 -11.37 24.35
N GLY A 306 -11.89 -11.79 23.22
CA GLY A 306 -11.85 -11.00 21.99
C GLY A 306 -13.13 -11.00 21.18
N ASN A 307 -14.14 -11.84 21.54
CA ASN A 307 -15.40 -12.04 20.82
C ASN A 307 -15.24 -12.44 19.34
N ILE A 308 -14.12 -13.09 19.00
CA ILE A 308 -13.83 -13.56 17.65
C ILE A 308 -14.08 -15.06 17.48
N ILE A 309 -14.22 -15.80 18.61
CA ILE A 309 -14.46 -17.23 18.66
C ILE A 309 -15.75 -17.48 19.41
N THR A 310 -16.64 -18.27 18.84
CA THR A 310 -17.96 -18.58 19.41
C THR A 310 -17.92 -19.77 20.36
N VAL A 311 -17.18 -20.82 19.99
CA VAL A 311 -17.08 -22.08 20.76
C VAL A 311 -15.61 -22.50 20.87
N ALA A 312 -14.89 -21.92 21.83
CA ALA A 312 -13.45 -22.10 21.96
C ALA A 312 -13.02 -23.49 22.50
N ASN A 313 -13.89 -24.25 23.18
CA ASN A 313 -13.60 -25.61 23.64
C ASN A 313 -13.81 -26.67 22.55
N ASP A 314 -14.46 -26.35 21.43
CA ASP A 314 -14.49 -27.20 20.24
C ASP A 314 -13.28 -26.86 19.34
N PRO A 315 -12.33 -27.81 19.15
CA PRO A 315 -11.11 -27.54 18.40
C PRO A 315 -11.34 -27.30 16.92
N PHE A 316 -12.39 -27.85 16.32
CA PHE A 316 -12.72 -27.63 14.91
C PHE A 316 -13.32 -26.25 14.70
N ILE A 317 -14.32 -25.86 15.50
CA ILE A 317 -14.95 -24.54 15.44
C ILE A 317 -13.90 -23.44 15.71
N LEU A 318 -13.11 -23.59 16.77
CA LEU A 318 -12.01 -22.65 17.08
C LEU A 318 -11.06 -22.47 15.89
N THR A 319 -10.60 -23.58 15.29
CA THR A 319 -9.64 -23.52 14.19
C THR A 319 -10.28 -22.92 12.95
N SER A 320 -11.51 -23.28 12.65
CA SER A 320 -12.27 -22.74 11.50
C SER A 320 -12.46 -21.22 11.63
N GLU A 321 -12.89 -20.74 12.79
CA GLU A 321 -13.12 -19.32 13.01
C GLU A 321 -11.82 -18.52 12.98
N LEU A 322 -10.71 -19.02 13.49
CA LEU A 322 -9.39 -18.39 13.38
C LEU A 322 -8.91 -18.33 11.91
N CYS A 323 -9.09 -19.41 11.17
CA CYS A 323 -8.75 -19.43 9.75
C CYS A 323 -9.62 -18.45 8.95
N ASN A 324 -10.94 -18.47 9.16
CA ASN A 324 -11.88 -17.57 8.48
C ASN A 324 -11.56 -16.09 8.74
N ALA A 325 -11.04 -15.79 9.91
CA ALA A 325 -10.70 -14.43 10.30
C ALA A 325 -9.33 -13.95 9.77
N LEU A 326 -8.41 -14.87 9.48
CA LEU A 326 -7.01 -14.56 9.11
C LEU A 326 -6.67 -14.90 7.65
N PHE A 327 -7.53 -15.63 6.95
CA PHE A 327 -7.37 -15.97 5.54
C PHE A 327 -8.20 -15.05 4.65
N ALA A 328 -7.71 -14.78 3.46
CA ALA A 328 -8.45 -14.06 2.43
C ALA A 328 -9.73 -14.79 1.99
N GLN A 329 -9.73 -16.13 2.09
CA GLN A 329 -10.83 -17.00 1.74
C GLN A 329 -11.10 -18.02 2.83
N ASN A 330 -12.36 -18.35 3.08
CA ASN A 330 -12.74 -19.39 4.02
C ASN A 330 -12.20 -20.75 3.54
N PRO A 331 -11.40 -21.45 4.36
CA PRO A 331 -10.85 -22.73 3.98
C PRO A 331 -11.92 -23.83 3.99
N ASP A 332 -11.72 -24.87 3.19
CA ASP A 332 -12.53 -26.07 3.29
C ASP A 332 -12.26 -26.87 4.59
N ALA A 333 -13.12 -27.83 4.87
CA ALA A 333 -13.01 -28.65 6.07
C ALA A 333 -11.69 -29.46 6.16
N ASN A 334 -11.10 -29.87 5.03
CA ASN A 334 -9.83 -30.58 5.01
C ASN A 334 -8.68 -29.67 5.44
N ARG A 335 -8.70 -28.43 4.97
CA ARG A 335 -7.71 -27.41 5.34
C ARG A 335 -7.82 -27.07 6.83
N VAL A 336 -9.03 -26.88 7.36
CA VAL A 336 -9.27 -26.69 8.80
C VAL A 336 -8.77 -27.90 9.61
N ASN A 337 -9.11 -29.11 9.19
CA ASN A 337 -8.66 -30.35 9.86
C ASN A 337 -7.13 -30.48 9.85
N TYR A 338 -6.45 -30.07 8.79
CA TYR A 338 -4.99 -30.04 8.74
C TYR A 338 -4.41 -29.15 9.83
N PHE A 339 -4.88 -27.91 9.96
CA PHE A 339 -4.40 -26.99 10.99
C PHE A 339 -4.75 -27.49 12.39
N MET A 340 -5.97 -27.93 12.59
CA MET A 340 -6.44 -28.47 13.86
C MET A 340 -5.61 -29.67 14.31
N SER A 341 -5.51 -30.71 13.49
CA SER A 341 -4.85 -31.97 13.88
C SER A 341 -3.35 -31.80 14.02
N THR A 342 -2.71 -31.03 13.14
CA THR A 342 -1.25 -30.89 13.11
C THR A 342 -0.75 -29.93 14.18
N PHE A 343 -1.38 -28.76 14.32
CA PHE A 343 -0.83 -27.69 15.15
C PHE A 343 -1.56 -27.50 16.49
N LEU A 344 -2.89 -27.58 16.52
CA LEU A 344 -3.63 -27.45 17.79
C LEU A 344 -3.57 -28.76 18.61
N LEU A 345 -3.95 -29.86 17.98
CA LEU A 345 -4.03 -31.17 18.66
C LEU A 345 -2.69 -31.93 18.69
N GLN A 346 -1.79 -31.66 17.73
CA GLN A 346 -0.51 -32.37 17.60
C GLN A 346 -0.68 -33.88 17.55
N GLY A 347 -1.68 -34.36 16.83
CA GLY A 347 -2.03 -35.77 16.68
C GLY A 347 -2.82 -36.36 17.86
N MET A 348 -3.16 -35.60 18.89
CA MET A 348 -3.97 -36.07 19.99
C MET A 348 -5.46 -36.00 19.68
N ALA A 349 -6.27 -36.74 20.45
CA ALA A 349 -7.73 -36.69 20.31
C ALA A 349 -8.30 -35.35 20.80
N SER A 350 -9.44 -34.92 20.21
CA SER A 350 -10.08 -33.63 20.46
C SER A 350 -10.35 -33.31 21.93
N PHE A 351 -10.71 -34.33 22.72
CA PHE A 351 -11.02 -34.14 24.14
C PHE A 351 -9.83 -33.59 24.97
N TYR A 352 -8.59 -33.80 24.53
CA TYR A 352 -7.44 -33.20 25.23
C TYR A 352 -7.42 -31.67 25.09
N TRP A 353 -7.90 -31.12 23.98
CA TRP A 353 -8.07 -29.69 23.86
C TRP A 353 -9.24 -29.20 24.69
N THR A 354 -10.41 -29.85 24.59
CA THR A 354 -11.61 -29.47 25.32
C THR A 354 -11.32 -29.42 26.84
N ASN A 355 -10.69 -30.48 27.38
CA ASN A 355 -10.32 -30.52 28.80
C ASN A 355 -9.33 -29.41 29.16
N ALA A 356 -8.29 -29.16 28.33
CA ALA A 356 -7.32 -28.11 28.60
C ALA A 356 -7.95 -26.71 28.58
N TRP A 357 -8.93 -26.48 27.68
CA TRP A 357 -9.68 -25.22 27.63
C TRP A 357 -10.58 -25.05 28.87
N ASP A 358 -11.34 -26.09 29.24
CA ASP A 358 -12.24 -26.06 30.39
C ASP A 358 -11.45 -25.89 31.70
N ASP A 359 -10.29 -26.54 31.86
CA ASP A 359 -9.37 -26.34 32.98
C ASP A 359 -8.87 -24.89 33.03
N TYR A 360 -8.51 -24.30 31.87
CA TYR A 360 -8.12 -22.88 31.80
C TYR A 360 -9.26 -21.94 32.24
N ILE A 361 -10.48 -22.23 31.84
CA ILE A 361 -11.65 -21.44 32.26
C ILE A 361 -11.87 -21.53 33.76
N ALA A 362 -11.72 -22.72 34.32
CA ALA A 362 -11.95 -23.00 35.76
C ALA A 362 -10.83 -22.45 36.65
N THR A 363 -9.57 -22.56 36.24
CA THR A 363 -8.40 -22.28 37.09
C THR A 363 -7.67 -20.96 36.77
N GLY A 364 -7.85 -20.43 35.54
CA GLY A 364 -7.08 -19.28 35.01
C GLY A 364 -5.66 -19.68 34.56
N VAL A 365 -5.24 -20.94 34.68
CA VAL A 365 -3.91 -21.41 34.27
C VAL A 365 -3.91 -21.73 32.79
N ASN A 366 -3.26 -20.85 31.96
CA ASN A 366 -3.34 -20.89 30.51
C ASN A 366 -2.13 -21.53 29.79
N SER A 367 -1.15 -22.07 30.51
CA SER A 367 0.13 -22.49 29.92
C SER A 367 0.00 -23.50 28.77
N VAL A 368 -0.88 -24.48 28.90
CA VAL A 368 -1.14 -25.51 27.87
C VAL A 368 -1.89 -24.89 26.69
N VAL A 369 -2.98 -24.17 26.99
CA VAL A 369 -3.81 -23.51 26.00
C VAL A 369 -3.01 -22.47 25.18
N GLU A 370 -2.26 -21.62 25.87
CA GLU A 370 -1.41 -20.59 25.23
C GLU A 370 -0.36 -21.20 24.30
N SER A 371 0.32 -22.28 24.74
CA SER A 371 1.33 -22.99 23.95
C SER A 371 0.74 -23.56 22.65
N ARG A 372 -0.42 -24.20 22.72
CA ARG A 372 -1.10 -24.81 21.57
C ARG A 372 -1.68 -23.76 20.61
N LEU A 373 -2.29 -22.71 21.16
CA LEU A 373 -2.80 -21.59 20.36
C LEU A 373 -1.67 -20.83 19.65
N LYS A 374 -0.53 -20.64 20.31
CA LYS A 374 0.64 -20.04 19.64
C LYS A 374 1.09 -20.86 18.43
N LEU A 375 1.19 -22.18 18.59
CA LEU A 375 1.61 -23.05 17.48
C LEU A 375 0.59 -23.01 16.34
N LEU A 376 -0.70 -23.08 16.63
CA LEU A 376 -1.77 -22.98 15.64
C LEU A 376 -1.71 -21.64 14.91
N VAL A 377 -1.76 -20.52 15.64
CA VAL A 377 -1.83 -19.17 15.03
C VAL A 377 -0.55 -18.82 14.27
N THR A 378 0.63 -19.22 14.78
CA THR A 378 1.89 -19.05 14.04
C THR A 378 1.83 -19.71 12.65
N ASN A 379 1.27 -20.91 12.56
CA ASN A 379 1.19 -21.62 11.29
C ASN A 379 0.06 -21.13 10.39
N ILE A 380 -1.05 -20.65 10.94
CA ILE A 380 -2.07 -19.90 10.20
C ILE A 380 -1.45 -18.65 9.57
N LEU A 381 -0.72 -17.83 10.34
CA LEU A 381 -0.09 -16.60 9.84
C LEU A 381 1.03 -16.85 8.83
N ARG A 382 1.62 -18.05 8.78
CA ARG A 382 2.60 -18.47 7.78
C ARG A 382 1.98 -19.05 6.50
N ALA A 383 0.70 -19.38 6.54
CA ALA A 383 0.01 -19.93 5.38
C ALA A 383 -0.10 -18.89 4.26
N PRO A 384 -0.01 -19.31 2.99
CA PRO A 384 -0.16 -18.39 1.84
C PRO A 384 -1.44 -17.57 1.90
N GLU A 385 -2.54 -18.19 2.33
CA GLU A 385 -3.87 -17.58 2.43
C GLU A 385 -3.90 -16.37 3.37
N SER A 386 -3.06 -16.37 4.42
CA SER A 386 -2.97 -15.22 5.34
C SER A 386 -2.07 -14.09 4.83
N GLN A 387 -1.29 -14.33 3.77
CA GLN A 387 -0.44 -13.31 3.15
C GLN A 387 -1.19 -12.47 2.12
N MET A 388 -2.42 -12.82 1.79
CA MET A 388 -3.27 -12.20 0.76
C MET A 388 -4.51 -11.56 1.39
N PHE A 389 -5.06 -10.59 0.60
CA PHE A 389 -6.38 -10.02 0.89
C PHE A 389 -7.47 -10.89 0.33
#